data_c766c88decf592f67f0f6ec2ad0255eb
#
_entry.id   c766c88decf592f67f0f6ec2ad0255eb
#
_cell.length_a   1.000
_cell.length_b   1.000
_cell.length_c   1.000
_cell.angle_alpha   90.00
_cell.angle_beta   90.00
_cell.angle_gamma   90.00
#
_symmetry.space_group_name_H-M   'P 1'
#
loop_
_entity.id
_entity.type
_entity.pdbx_description
1 polymer ?
#
loop_
_entity_poly.entity_id
_entity_poly.type
_entity_poly.pdbx_seq_one_letter_code
_entity_poly.pdbx_strand_id
1 'polypeptide(L)'
;LAMADLTWIGMNFGIGLLLLVVAVVTGLDSIRERMRSGEGRRIGKYGTSAVAQALIVLAIVGALGFLANRYHSKWDASEAKVHTISDQTQKLLAGLEQDVQVVAFYPKLDQANARALLDKYQYASERVKVEYADPNARPDLVERYAVTPEKIGEGLLFVKIGEESVQIEQANEEKLTNAIVKLTRQSHKKAYFVTGHNERAAEGKGADDKEGFAQAADALRNENYRFETLNLETKADIPDDADVVILAGPTQNLRPGDADKMQRYLERGGALMVLIDPRANTDVGDVLARWGVQLGADVIVDRVQGIFGQATTPLAGEYANHEITRDMREVTSFPMTRSLAIGQDAAQQITAIVKTGRESWGERDLEELFTNGVAELGPDDVKGPVTIAVAGRPTVATPAPAAGADPKAAKEPRLVVFGDSDFATNEMLGAYRNRDLFVNSVN
;
A
#
# COMPACT_ATOMS: atom_id res chain seq x y z
N LEU A 1 -4.70 8.10 38.26
CA LEU A 1 -5.04 6.69 38.53
C LEU A 1 -3.83 5.90 39.02
N ALA A 2 -2.65 6.00 38.40
CA ALA A 2 -1.46 5.23 38.79
C ALA A 2 -0.97 5.50 40.25
N MET A 3 -1.14 6.71 40.78
CA MET A 3 -0.78 7.00 42.19
C MET A 3 -1.76 6.40 43.18
N ALA A 4 -3.05 6.33 42.84
CA ALA A 4 -4.06 5.69 43.71
C ALA A 4 -3.87 4.17 43.81
N ASP A 5 -3.43 3.54 42.73
CA ASP A 5 -3.14 2.10 42.69
C ASP A 5 -1.89 1.72 43.51
N LEU A 6 -0.84 2.55 43.44
CA LEU A 6 0.37 2.32 44.26
C LEU A 6 0.11 2.47 45.76
N THR A 7 -0.70 3.47 46.15
CA THR A 7 -1.10 3.67 47.56
C THR A 7 -1.99 2.54 48.05
N TRP A 8 -2.89 2.02 47.22
CA TRP A 8 -3.77 0.90 47.58
C TRP A 8 -2.99 -0.42 47.73
N ILE A 9 -2.05 -0.70 46.80
CA ILE A 9 -1.15 -1.85 46.88
C ILE A 9 -0.23 -1.74 48.12
N GLY A 10 0.37 -0.56 48.37
CA GLY A 10 1.18 -0.31 49.52
C GLY A 10 0.44 -0.48 50.84
N MET A 11 -0.82 -0.04 50.90
CA MET A 11 -1.66 -0.14 52.10
C MET A 11 -2.03 -1.59 52.39
N ASN A 12 -2.42 -2.39 51.34
CA ASN A 12 -2.71 -3.81 51.53
C ASN A 12 -1.49 -4.63 51.91
N PHE A 13 -0.31 -4.31 51.34
CA PHE A 13 0.94 -4.95 51.71
C PHE A 13 1.33 -4.60 53.15
N GLY A 14 1.15 -3.35 53.56
CA GLY A 14 1.38 -2.90 54.96
C GLY A 14 0.44 -3.59 55.96
N ILE A 15 -0.83 -3.72 55.64
CA ILE A 15 -1.82 -4.44 56.48
C ILE A 15 -1.46 -5.94 56.54
N GLY A 16 -1.10 -6.57 55.43
CA GLY A 16 -0.71 -7.97 55.38
C GLY A 16 0.55 -8.25 56.23
N LEU A 17 1.55 -7.36 56.14
CA LEU A 17 2.77 -7.45 56.94
C LEU A 17 2.47 -7.25 58.44
N LEU A 18 1.61 -6.29 58.80
CA LEU A 18 1.18 -6.03 60.19
C LEU A 18 0.45 -7.24 60.79
N LEU A 19 -0.46 -7.83 60.05
CA LEU A 19 -1.17 -9.05 60.47
C LEU A 19 -0.23 -10.25 60.67
N LEU A 20 0.77 -10.36 59.81
CA LEU A 20 1.79 -11.41 59.92
C LEU A 20 2.70 -11.21 61.15
N VAL A 21 3.09 -9.96 61.44
CA VAL A 21 3.84 -9.62 62.67
C VAL A 21 3.00 -9.90 63.91
N VAL A 22 1.69 -9.55 63.94
CA VAL A 22 0.78 -9.84 65.04
C VAL A 22 0.66 -11.35 65.23
N ALA A 23 0.50 -12.14 64.18
CA ALA A 23 0.38 -13.58 64.24
C ALA A 23 1.66 -14.26 64.79
N VAL A 24 2.86 -13.74 64.40
CA VAL A 24 4.14 -14.20 64.93
C VAL A 24 4.28 -13.85 66.40
N VAL A 25 3.96 -12.62 66.80
CA VAL A 25 4.09 -12.16 68.21
C VAL A 25 3.11 -12.92 69.11
N THR A 26 1.87 -13.09 68.72
CA THR A 26 0.88 -13.85 69.50
C THR A 26 1.20 -15.37 69.55
N GLY A 27 1.83 -15.89 68.47
CA GLY A 27 2.31 -17.29 68.41
C GLY A 27 3.53 -17.53 69.33
N LEU A 28 4.40 -16.53 69.55
CA LEU A 28 5.56 -16.64 70.40
C LEU A 28 5.24 -16.96 71.87
N ASP A 29 4.20 -16.43 72.43
CA ASP A 29 3.77 -16.67 73.81
C ASP A 29 3.29 -18.12 73.99
N SER A 30 2.54 -18.65 73.05
CA SER A 30 2.11 -20.06 73.07
C SER A 30 3.29 -21.02 72.86
N ILE A 31 4.31 -20.62 72.10
CA ILE A 31 5.54 -21.41 71.92
C ILE A 31 6.37 -21.39 73.21
N ARG A 32 6.42 -20.27 73.92
CA ARG A 32 7.19 -20.07 75.18
C ARG A 32 6.61 -20.88 76.33
N GLU A 33 5.26 -20.96 76.43
CA GLU A 33 4.55 -21.75 77.42
C GLU A 33 4.75 -23.28 77.17
N ARG A 34 4.74 -23.72 75.92
CA ARG A 34 4.94 -25.12 75.55
C ARG A 34 6.40 -25.59 75.64
N MET A 35 7.38 -24.69 75.54
CA MET A 35 8.80 -25.01 75.79
C MET A 35 9.13 -25.25 77.27
N ARG A 36 8.26 -24.80 78.21
CA ARG A 36 8.42 -25.04 79.64
C ARG A 36 7.88 -26.40 80.11
N SER A 37 7.04 -27.05 79.36
CA SER A 37 6.55 -28.41 79.60
C SER A 37 7.40 -29.39 78.78
N GLY A 38 8.05 -30.37 79.41
CA GLY A 38 9.11 -31.28 78.96
C GLY A 38 8.94 -32.03 77.59
N GLU A 39 8.05 -31.59 76.72
CA GLU A 39 7.86 -32.08 75.33
C GLU A 39 8.70 -31.37 74.25
N GLY A 40 9.63 -30.50 74.67
CA GLY A 40 10.37 -29.58 73.81
C GLY A 40 11.23 -30.20 72.71
N ARG A 41 11.57 -31.50 72.78
CA ARG A 41 12.41 -32.14 71.76
C ARG A 41 11.74 -32.47 70.42
N ARG A 42 10.40 -32.62 70.42
CA ARG A 42 9.68 -32.88 69.16
C ARG A 42 9.22 -31.56 68.48
N ILE A 43 9.02 -30.48 69.22
CA ILE A 43 8.58 -29.17 68.71
C ILE A 43 9.73 -28.43 68.03
N GLY A 44 10.98 -28.61 68.46
CA GLY A 44 12.15 -27.99 67.80
C GLY A 44 12.33 -28.38 66.34
N LYS A 45 11.95 -29.63 66.00
CA LYS A 45 12.10 -30.14 64.62
C LYS A 45 10.98 -29.68 63.66
N TYR A 46 9.78 -29.41 64.18
CA TYR A 46 8.66 -28.96 63.36
C TYR A 46 8.55 -27.43 63.37
N GLY A 47 8.95 -26.73 64.42
CA GLY A 47 8.92 -25.28 64.51
C GLY A 47 9.94 -24.62 63.54
N THR A 48 11.14 -25.13 63.48
CA THR A 48 12.17 -24.66 62.54
C THR A 48 11.76 -24.89 61.08
N SER A 49 11.06 -26.02 60.81
CA SER A 49 10.53 -26.31 59.47
C SER A 49 9.41 -25.35 59.11
N ALA A 50 8.50 -24.99 60.01
CA ALA A 50 7.41 -24.01 59.79
C ALA A 50 7.96 -22.62 59.53
N VAL A 51 8.95 -22.15 60.27
CA VAL A 51 9.60 -20.84 60.06
C VAL A 51 10.36 -20.82 58.74
N ALA A 52 11.07 -21.90 58.39
CA ALA A 52 11.75 -22.00 57.10
C ALA A 52 10.75 -21.97 55.92
N GLN A 53 9.63 -22.67 56.01
CA GLN A 53 8.57 -22.65 55.01
C GLN A 53 7.93 -21.24 54.85
N ALA A 54 7.68 -20.56 55.97
CA ALA A 54 7.15 -19.21 55.93
C ALA A 54 8.12 -18.20 55.27
N LEU A 55 9.42 -18.33 55.50
CA LEU A 55 10.46 -17.51 54.86
C LEU A 55 10.57 -17.82 53.36
N ILE A 56 10.44 -19.09 52.97
CA ILE A 56 10.43 -19.49 51.56
C ILE A 56 9.20 -18.93 50.83
N VAL A 57 8.02 -18.98 51.45
CA VAL A 57 6.79 -18.41 50.88
C VAL A 57 6.92 -16.88 50.73
N LEU A 58 7.46 -16.20 51.73
CA LEU A 58 7.75 -14.77 51.67
C LEU A 58 8.76 -14.40 50.56
N ALA A 59 9.79 -15.21 50.41
CA ALA A 59 10.77 -15.03 49.33
C ALA A 59 10.15 -15.26 47.94
N ILE A 60 9.27 -16.26 47.80
CA ILE A 60 8.54 -16.51 46.53
C ILE A 60 7.57 -15.37 46.21
N VAL A 61 6.80 -14.91 47.19
CA VAL A 61 5.87 -13.78 47.00
C VAL A 61 6.65 -12.49 46.66
N GLY A 62 7.76 -12.25 47.31
CA GLY A 62 8.65 -11.12 47.02
C GLY A 62 9.26 -11.21 45.61
N ALA A 63 9.71 -12.42 45.21
CA ALA A 63 10.25 -12.65 43.89
C ALA A 63 9.18 -12.51 42.79
N LEU A 64 7.97 -13.03 43.02
CA LEU A 64 6.84 -12.87 42.10
C LEU A 64 6.42 -11.41 41.99
N GLY A 65 6.38 -10.66 43.10
CA GLY A 65 6.11 -9.22 43.11
C GLY A 65 7.17 -8.42 42.36
N PHE A 66 8.45 -8.77 42.54
CA PHE A 66 9.55 -8.15 41.80
C PHE A 66 9.48 -8.46 40.29
N LEU A 67 9.21 -9.72 39.92
CA LEU A 67 9.03 -10.13 38.52
C LEU A 67 7.83 -9.45 37.90
N ALA A 68 6.70 -9.38 38.57
CA ALA A 68 5.51 -8.70 38.10
C ALA A 68 5.73 -7.19 37.91
N ASN A 69 6.56 -6.57 38.76
CA ASN A 69 6.92 -5.14 38.61
C ASN A 69 7.97 -4.91 37.51
N ARG A 70 8.83 -5.88 37.24
CA ARG A 70 9.88 -5.77 36.21
C ARG A 70 9.37 -6.12 34.80
N TYR A 71 8.41 -7.04 34.70
CA TYR A 71 7.80 -7.48 33.45
C TYR A 71 6.32 -7.07 33.43
N HIS A 72 6.04 -5.85 32.96
CA HIS A 72 4.68 -5.31 32.84
C HIS A 72 3.94 -5.96 31.65
N SER A 73 3.59 -7.24 31.76
CA SER A 73 2.69 -7.89 30.81
C SER A 73 1.27 -7.65 31.26
N LYS A 74 0.53 -6.77 30.61
CA LYS A 74 -0.91 -6.58 30.83
C LYS A 74 -1.63 -7.66 30.05
N TRP A 75 -2.16 -8.64 30.74
CA TRP A 75 -3.00 -9.67 30.15
C TRP A 75 -4.46 -9.21 30.20
N ASP A 76 -5.04 -8.93 29.02
CA ASP A 76 -6.45 -8.58 28.93
C ASP A 76 -7.28 -9.88 28.98
N ALA A 77 -7.90 -10.14 30.13
CA ALA A 77 -8.76 -11.29 30.38
C ALA A 77 -10.23 -11.01 30.03
N SER A 78 -10.54 -9.87 29.39
CA SER A 78 -11.93 -9.56 28.97
C SER A 78 -12.30 -10.38 27.74
N GLU A 79 -13.49 -10.95 27.73
CA GLU A 79 -14.03 -11.78 26.64
C GLU A 79 -14.11 -11.00 25.29
N ALA A 80 -14.27 -9.68 25.35
CA ALA A 80 -14.33 -8.78 24.20
C ALA A 80 -13.01 -8.06 23.87
N LYS A 81 -11.90 -8.33 24.58
CA LYS A 81 -10.59 -7.66 24.40
C LYS A 81 -10.67 -6.12 24.31
N VAL A 82 -11.57 -5.52 25.11
CA VAL A 82 -11.91 -4.08 25.04
C VAL A 82 -10.72 -3.16 25.34
N HIS A 83 -9.70 -3.70 26.02
CA HIS A 83 -8.49 -2.96 26.41
C HIS A 83 -7.30 -3.17 25.49
N THR A 84 -7.43 -3.99 24.44
CA THR A 84 -6.37 -4.23 23.44
C THR A 84 -6.82 -3.77 22.07
N ILE A 85 -5.83 -3.47 21.21
CA ILE A 85 -6.04 -3.22 19.77
C ILE A 85 -6.17 -4.55 19.05
N SER A 86 -6.78 -4.55 17.86
CA SER A 86 -6.99 -5.73 17.03
C SER A 86 -5.69 -6.47 16.72
N ASP A 87 -5.76 -7.77 16.47
CA ASP A 87 -4.59 -8.60 16.12
C ASP A 87 -3.92 -8.10 14.83
N GLN A 88 -4.69 -7.51 13.91
CA GLN A 88 -4.18 -6.89 12.69
C GLN A 88 -3.34 -5.66 13.01
N THR A 89 -3.84 -4.76 13.87
CA THR A 89 -3.12 -3.57 14.32
C THR A 89 -1.85 -3.94 15.08
N GLN A 90 -1.91 -4.98 15.94
CA GLN A 90 -0.72 -5.45 16.66
C GLN A 90 0.38 -5.94 15.72
N LYS A 91 0.02 -6.73 14.69
CA LYS A 91 0.98 -7.21 13.68
C LYS A 91 1.60 -6.06 12.89
N LEU A 92 0.79 -5.06 12.52
CA LEU A 92 1.27 -3.87 11.84
C LEU A 92 2.31 -3.12 12.70
N LEU A 93 1.97 -2.86 13.96
CA LEU A 93 2.83 -2.11 14.88
C LEU A 93 4.13 -2.86 15.23
N ALA A 94 4.09 -4.18 15.31
CA ALA A 94 5.28 -5.02 15.50
C ALA A 94 6.22 -5.02 14.29
N GLY A 95 5.69 -4.77 13.08
CA GLY A 95 6.46 -4.70 11.83
C GLY A 95 6.95 -3.31 11.45
N LEU A 96 6.77 -2.29 12.30
CA LEU A 96 7.23 -0.93 12.01
C LEU A 96 8.76 -0.87 11.94
N GLU A 97 9.28 -0.33 10.85
CA GLU A 97 10.72 -0.09 10.65
C GLU A 97 11.14 1.33 11.04
N GLN A 98 10.20 2.29 10.97
CA GLN A 98 10.41 3.71 11.28
C GLN A 98 9.52 4.17 12.43
N ASP A 99 9.91 5.29 13.07
CA ASP A 99 9.12 5.89 14.15
C ASP A 99 7.86 6.56 13.56
N VAL A 100 6.71 6.27 14.18
CA VAL A 100 5.42 6.88 13.89
C VAL A 100 5.19 8.00 14.91
N GLN A 101 5.15 9.23 14.46
CA GLN A 101 4.81 10.38 15.29
C GLN A 101 3.33 10.70 15.17
N VAL A 102 2.63 10.78 16.28
CA VAL A 102 1.22 11.17 16.34
C VAL A 102 1.09 12.44 17.14
N VAL A 103 0.66 13.52 16.52
CA VAL A 103 0.33 14.78 17.20
C VAL A 103 -1.19 14.86 17.34
N ALA A 104 -1.67 14.85 18.58
CA ALA A 104 -3.08 14.81 18.91
C ALA A 104 -3.56 16.18 19.41
N PHE A 105 -4.31 16.90 18.58
CA PHE A 105 -4.91 18.18 18.90
C PHE A 105 -6.28 17.97 19.57
N TYR A 106 -6.31 18.13 20.88
CA TYR A 106 -7.53 18.02 21.68
C TYR A 106 -7.54 19.08 22.78
N PRO A 107 -8.66 19.74 23.02
CA PRO A 107 -8.84 20.54 24.24
C PRO A 107 -8.55 19.67 25.48
N LYS A 108 -7.97 20.26 26.52
CA LYS A 108 -7.49 19.52 27.71
C LYS A 108 -8.59 18.64 28.35
N LEU A 109 -9.85 19.05 28.27
CA LEU A 109 -10.97 18.31 28.83
C LEU A 109 -11.36 17.06 28.01
N ASP A 110 -11.07 17.04 26.71
CA ASP A 110 -11.51 15.99 25.78
C ASP A 110 -10.41 14.96 25.48
N GLN A 111 -9.23 15.10 26.09
CA GLN A 111 -8.08 14.23 25.83
C GLN A 111 -8.25 12.78 26.32
N ALA A 112 -9.19 12.50 27.24
CA ALA A 112 -9.30 11.19 27.90
C ALA A 112 -9.52 10.02 26.93
N ASN A 113 -10.45 10.19 25.98
CA ASN A 113 -10.77 9.14 24.99
C ASN A 113 -9.63 8.95 23.98
N ALA A 114 -9.01 10.04 23.52
CA ALA A 114 -7.85 9.98 22.65
C ALA A 114 -6.67 9.29 23.33
N ARG A 115 -6.42 9.60 24.62
CA ARG A 115 -5.37 8.92 25.42
C ARG A 115 -5.63 7.42 25.52
N ALA A 116 -6.87 7.01 25.82
CA ALA A 116 -7.22 5.60 25.94
C ALA A 116 -6.92 4.80 24.66
N LEU A 117 -7.07 5.41 23.49
CA LEU A 117 -6.73 4.81 22.21
C LEU A 117 -5.20 4.84 21.96
N LEU A 118 -4.60 6.02 22.04
CA LEU A 118 -3.20 6.24 21.67
C LEU A 118 -2.22 5.53 22.63
N ASP A 119 -2.56 5.44 23.92
CA ASP A 119 -1.76 4.69 24.90
C ASP A 119 -1.67 3.20 24.56
N LYS A 120 -2.72 2.61 23.94
CA LYS A 120 -2.67 1.22 23.46
C LYS A 120 -1.66 1.05 22.33
N TYR A 121 -1.57 2.01 21.42
CA TYR A 121 -0.60 2.00 20.31
C TYR A 121 0.83 2.17 20.82
N GLN A 122 1.06 3.11 21.76
CA GLN A 122 2.38 3.28 22.38
C GLN A 122 2.81 2.05 23.19
N TYR A 123 1.84 1.38 23.84
CA TYR A 123 2.12 0.14 24.56
C TYR A 123 2.49 -1.01 23.62
N ALA A 124 1.84 -1.08 22.45
CA ALA A 124 2.06 -2.12 21.46
C ALA A 124 3.39 -1.95 20.68
N SER A 125 3.91 -0.71 20.56
CA SER A 125 5.17 -0.44 19.87
C SER A 125 5.89 0.79 20.42
N GLU A 126 7.16 0.63 20.78
CA GLU A 126 8.03 1.72 21.21
C GLU A 126 8.32 2.74 20.09
N ARG A 127 8.05 2.36 18.82
CA ARG A 127 8.19 3.24 17.66
C ARG A 127 7.04 4.24 17.52
N VAL A 128 5.93 4.06 18.24
CA VAL A 128 4.82 5.02 18.24
C VAL A 128 5.09 6.10 19.29
N LYS A 129 5.29 7.33 18.85
CA LYS A 129 5.52 8.50 19.68
C LYS A 129 4.29 9.41 19.62
N VAL A 130 3.69 9.70 20.76
CA VAL A 130 2.48 10.54 20.83
C VAL A 130 2.76 11.84 21.56
N GLU A 131 2.44 12.95 20.92
CA GLU A 131 2.43 14.30 21.50
C GLU A 131 0.99 14.80 21.61
N TYR A 132 0.58 15.21 22.80
CA TYR A 132 -0.74 15.80 23.04
C TYR A 132 -0.61 17.32 23.03
N ALA A 133 -1.26 17.97 22.09
CA ALA A 133 -1.28 19.40 21.93
C ALA A 133 -2.66 19.96 22.30
N ASP A 134 -2.70 20.82 23.32
CA ASP A 134 -3.88 21.67 23.55
C ASP A 134 -3.79 22.85 22.59
N PRO A 135 -4.74 23.00 21.65
CA PRO A 135 -4.69 24.06 20.65
C PRO A 135 -4.64 25.47 21.27
N ASN A 136 -5.26 25.64 22.46
CA ASN A 136 -5.26 26.91 23.16
C ASN A 136 -3.92 27.22 23.85
N ALA A 137 -3.17 26.19 24.20
CA ALA A 137 -1.87 26.33 24.87
C ALA A 137 -0.67 26.27 23.92
N ARG A 138 -0.86 25.73 22.69
CA ARG A 138 0.20 25.49 21.70
C ARG A 138 -0.14 26.09 20.33
N PRO A 139 -0.29 27.42 20.20
CA PRO A 139 -0.58 28.08 18.92
C PRO A 139 0.55 27.86 17.90
N ASP A 140 1.79 27.64 18.34
CA ASP A 140 2.93 27.29 17.51
C ASP A 140 2.72 26.00 16.71
N LEU A 141 2.10 24.99 17.30
CA LEU A 141 1.76 23.75 16.62
C LEU A 141 0.54 23.92 15.72
N VAL A 142 -0.46 24.69 16.14
CA VAL A 142 -1.65 24.99 15.32
C VAL A 142 -1.25 25.62 14.00
N GLU A 143 -0.34 26.61 14.03
CA GLU A 143 0.17 27.26 12.81
C GLU A 143 1.02 26.29 11.96
N ARG A 144 1.93 25.54 12.58
CA ARG A 144 2.82 24.57 11.89
C ARG A 144 2.05 23.51 11.14
N TYR A 145 0.96 22.99 11.71
CA TYR A 145 0.11 21.94 11.12
C TYR A 145 -1.09 22.50 10.34
N ALA A 146 -1.18 23.84 10.18
CA ALA A 146 -2.29 24.54 9.49
C ALA A 146 -3.68 24.06 9.98
N VAL A 147 -3.81 23.90 11.30
CA VAL A 147 -5.03 23.40 11.93
C VAL A 147 -6.11 24.50 11.90
N THR A 148 -7.26 24.20 11.31
CA THR A 148 -8.41 25.11 11.28
C THR A 148 -9.25 24.98 12.56
N PRO A 149 -9.72 26.10 13.14
CA PRO A 149 -10.48 26.08 14.39
C PRO A 149 -11.73 25.18 14.37
N GLU A 150 -12.39 25.09 13.22
CA GLU A 150 -13.60 24.28 13.04
C GLU A 150 -13.34 22.78 13.23
N LYS A 151 -12.14 22.31 12.93
CA LYS A 151 -11.75 20.89 13.03
C LYS A 151 -11.27 20.48 14.42
N ILE A 152 -10.95 21.43 15.28
CA ILE A 152 -10.44 21.16 16.64
C ILE A 152 -11.53 20.56 17.53
N GLY A 153 -12.79 20.98 17.36
CA GLY A 153 -13.91 20.58 18.21
C GLY A 153 -14.21 19.07 18.23
N GLU A 154 -13.87 18.36 17.15
CA GLU A 154 -14.10 16.92 17.01
C GLU A 154 -12.86 16.06 17.33
N GLY A 155 -11.73 16.71 17.62
CA GLY A 155 -10.44 16.07 17.81
C GLY A 155 -9.73 15.73 16.49
N LEU A 156 -8.47 16.15 16.39
CA LEU A 156 -7.68 16.05 15.18
C LEU A 156 -6.33 15.38 15.50
N LEU A 157 -5.97 14.38 14.71
CA LEU A 157 -4.65 13.76 14.79
C LEU A 157 -3.89 13.97 13.48
N PHE A 158 -2.60 14.24 13.64
CA PHE A 158 -1.63 14.13 12.54
C PHE A 158 -0.74 12.93 12.85
N VAL A 159 -0.76 11.96 11.94
CA VAL A 159 0.12 10.79 11.97
C VAL A 159 1.23 11.04 10.97
N LYS A 160 2.49 10.99 11.42
CA LYS A 160 3.65 11.30 10.60
C LYS A 160 4.66 10.15 10.64
N ILE A 161 5.24 9.81 9.47
CA ILE A 161 6.40 8.94 9.32
C ILE A 161 7.38 9.64 8.35
N GLY A 162 8.59 9.93 8.80
CA GLY A 162 9.53 10.73 8.02
C GLY A 162 8.97 12.12 7.70
N GLU A 163 8.89 12.50 6.44
CA GLU A 163 8.31 13.77 5.99
C GLU A 163 6.82 13.70 5.65
N GLU A 164 6.26 12.50 5.58
CA GLU A 164 4.87 12.29 5.19
C GLU A 164 3.93 12.33 6.37
N SER A 165 2.75 12.92 6.18
CA SER A 165 1.73 13.02 7.23
C SER A 165 0.32 12.76 6.69
N VAL A 166 -0.52 12.16 7.53
CA VAL A 166 -1.96 11.95 7.28
C VAL A 166 -2.73 12.60 8.42
N GLN A 167 -3.73 13.41 8.07
CA GLN A 167 -4.66 14.00 9.01
C GLN A 167 -5.85 13.07 9.24
N ILE A 168 -6.25 12.89 10.50
CA ILE A 168 -7.41 12.07 10.90
C ILE A 168 -8.32 12.91 11.78
N GLU A 169 -9.59 12.96 11.41
CA GLU A 169 -10.67 13.53 12.21
C GLU A 169 -11.41 12.42 12.93
N GLN A 170 -11.88 12.66 14.20
CA GLN A 170 -12.60 11.66 14.99
C GLN A 170 -11.84 10.34 15.11
N ALA A 171 -10.70 10.38 15.81
CA ALA A 171 -9.80 9.24 15.93
C ALA A 171 -10.46 7.99 16.48
N ASN A 172 -10.37 6.91 15.73
CA ASN A 172 -10.67 5.56 16.17
C ASN A 172 -9.56 4.59 15.71
N GLU A 173 -9.63 3.34 16.14
CA GLU A 173 -8.62 2.34 15.80
C GLU A 173 -8.49 2.13 14.30
N GLU A 174 -9.61 2.02 13.59
CA GLU A 174 -9.62 1.78 12.13
C GLU A 174 -8.92 2.91 11.38
N LYS A 175 -9.30 4.17 11.62
CA LYS A 175 -8.72 5.32 10.94
C LYS A 175 -7.23 5.48 11.26
N LEU A 176 -6.84 5.28 12.52
CA LEU A 176 -5.44 5.38 12.94
C LEU A 176 -4.59 4.25 12.34
N THR A 177 -5.08 3.01 12.36
CA THR A 177 -4.42 1.87 11.74
C THR A 177 -4.27 2.09 10.24
N ASN A 178 -5.33 2.52 9.54
CA ASN A 178 -5.30 2.79 8.10
C ASN A 178 -4.32 3.92 7.74
N ALA A 179 -4.24 4.98 8.56
CA ALA A 179 -3.25 6.03 8.35
C ALA A 179 -1.81 5.51 8.52
N ILE A 180 -1.55 4.69 9.54
CA ILE A 180 -0.24 4.05 9.72
C ILE A 180 0.06 3.10 8.55
N VAL A 181 -0.90 2.26 8.11
CA VAL A 181 -0.74 1.41 6.93
C VAL A 181 -0.42 2.24 5.69
N LYS A 182 -1.15 3.33 5.47
CA LYS A 182 -0.91 4.25 4.37
C LYS A 182 0.50 4.82 4.40
N LEU A 183 0.99 5.24 5.57
CA LEU A 183 2.31 5.80 5.77
C LEU A 183 3.45 4.76 5.78
N THR A 184 3.21 3.55 6.29
CA THR A 184 4.23 2.46 6.35
C THR A 184 4.36 1.69 5.05
N ARG A 185 3.32 1.65 4.22
CA ARG A 185 3.44 1.17 2.83
C ARG A 185 4.29 2.09 1.96
N GLN A 186 4.99 3.02 2.57
CA GLN A 186 5.90 3.98 1.96
C GLN A 186 7.29 3.39 1.60
N SER A 187 7.34 2.51 0.64
CA SER A 187 8.04 2.85 -0.58
C SER A 187 6.97 3.44 -1.49
N HIS A 188 6.87 4.76 -1.63
CA HIS A 188 6.08 5.32 -2.72
C HIS A 188 6.64 4.71 -3.98
N LYS A 189 5.87 3.84 -4.62
CA LYS A 189 6.23 3.38 -5.94
C LYS A 189 6.36 4.62 -6.82
N LYS A 190 7.41 4.71 -7.60
CA LYS A 190 7.62 5.80 -8.54
C LYS A 190 7.22 5.40 -9.94
N ALA A 191 6.29 6.18 -10.50
CA ALA A 191 5.90 6.08 -11.90
C ALA A 191 6.55 7.21 -12.69
N TYR A 192 7.25 6.89 -13.76
CA TYR A 192 7.85 7.87 -14.65
C TYR A 192 7.08 7.93 -15.96
N PHE A 193 6.56 9.12 -16.29
CA PHE A 193 5.98 9.38 -17.61
C PHE A 193 7.06 9.88 -18.54
N VAL A 194 7.31 9.12 -19.61
CA VAL A 194 8.29 9.49 -20.65
C VAL A 194 7.82 10.74 -21.39
N THR A 195 8.77 11.60 -21.72
CA THR A 195 8.58 12.81 -22.51
C THR A 195 9.70 12.97 -23.51
N GLY A 196 9.45 13.67 -24.63
CA GLY A 196 10.45 13.94 -25.67
C GLY A 196 10.08 13.41 -27.04
N HIS A 197 9.01 12.60 -27.18
CA HIS A 197 8.53 12.03 -28.45
C HIS A 197 7.05 12.41 -28.67
N ASN A 198 6.66 13.60 -28.13
CA ASN A 198 5.33 14.17 -28.20
C ASN A 198 4.24 13.27 -27.59
N GLU A 199 4.55 12.72 -26.44
CA GLU A 199 3.63 11.89 -25.62
C GLU A 199 2.50 12.73 -25.01
N ARG A 200 1.48 12.08 -24.53
CA ARG A 200 0.39 12.68 -23.74
C ARG A 200 0.95 13.26 -22.43
N ALA A 201 0.64 14.53 -22.15
CA ALA A 201 1.17 15.21 -20.97
C ALA A 201 0.49 14.74 -19.69
N ALA A 202 1.27 14.24 -18.72
CA ALA A 202 0.80 13.91 -17.36
C ALA A 202 0.75 15.15 -16.45
N GLU A 203 1.42 16.24 -16.83
CA GLU A 203 1.43 17.54 -16.17
C GLU A 203 1.02 18.63 -17.18
N GLY A 204 0.54 19.77 -16.70
CA GLY A 204 0.25 20.91 -17.56
C GLY A 204 -1.13 21.48 -17.36
N LYS A 205 -1.94 21.56 -18.42
CA LYS A 205 -3.25 22.25 -18.42
C LYS A 205 -4.31 21.62 -17.48
N GLY A 206 -3.97 20.59 -16.73
CA GLY A 206 -4.87 19.93 -15.79
C GLY A 206 -6.01 19.18 -16.50
N ALA A 207 -7.14 19.07 -15.81
CA ALA A 207 -8.33 18.35 -16.32
C ALA A 207 -9.00 19.01 -17.53
N ASP A 208 -8.69 20.27 -17.81
CA ASP A 208 -9.24 21.00 -18.97
C ASP A 208 -8.59 20.55 -20.29
N ASP A 209 -7.41 19.93 -20.24
CA ASP A 209 -6.76 19.30 -21.39
C ASP A 209 -7.33 17.89 -21.60
N LYS A 210 -8.34 17.77 -22.45
CA LYS A 210 -9.05 16.52 -22.69
C LYS A 210 -8.13 15.36 -23.11
N GLU A 211 -7.08 15.65 -23.86
CA GLU A 211 -6.12 14.68 -24.39
C GLU A 211 -4.96 14.39 -23.43
N GLY A 212 -4.84 15.15 -22.34
CA GLY A 212 -3.79 14.97 -21.32
C GLY A 212 -4.05 13.76 -20.41
N PHE A 213 -3.05 13.44 -19.60
CA PHE A 213 -3.04 12.33 -18.64
C PHE A 213 -3.04 12.81 -17.17
N ALA A 214 -3.45 14.05 -16.90
CA ALA A 214 -3.46 14.58 -15.54
C ALA A 214 -4.35 13.77 -14.59
N GLN A 215 -5.54 13.34 -15.04
CA GLN A 215 -6.42 12.47 -14.23
C GLN A 215 -5.83 11.06 -14.01
N ALA A 216 -5.13 10.51 -14.98
CA ALA A 216 -4.41 9.24 -14.85
C ALA A 216 -3.29 9.35 -13.81
N ALA A 217 -2.51 10.44 -13.83
CA ALA A 217 -1.51 10.75 -12.83
C ALA A 217 -2.11 10.93 -11.44
N ASP A 218 -3.27 11.61 -11.31
CA ASP A 218 -3.98 11.74 -10.04
C ASP A 218 -4.53 10.40 -9.54
N ALA A 219 -4.99 9.53 -10.44
CA ALA A 219 -5.40 8.17 -10.08
C ALA A 219 -4.23 7.39 -9.45
N LEU A 220 -3.02 7.51 -10.01
CA LEU A 220 -1.82 6.88 -9.45
C LEU A 220 -1.41 7.50 -8.10
N ARG A 221 -1.53 8.82 -7.92
CA ARG A 221 -1.31 9.46 -6.61
C ARG A 221 -2.23 8.89 -5.53
N ASN A 222 -3.49 8.64 -5.87
CA ASN A 222 -4.46 8.03 -4.95
C ASN A 222 -4.09 6.57 -4.56
N GLU A 223 -3.31 5.90 -5.40
CA GLU A 223 -2.74 4.56 -5.15
C GLU A 223 -1.33 4.62 -4.53
N ASN A 224 -0.95 5.76 -3.96
CA ASN A 224 0.36 6.01 -3.33
C ASN A 224 1.56 5.96 -4.29
N TYR A 225 1.36 6.22 -5.57
CA TYR A 225 2.48 6.47 -6.46
C TYR A 225 2.92 7.93 -6.37
N ARG A 226 4.23 8.16 -6.37
CA ARG A 226 4.81 9.43 -6.83
C ARG A 226 5.04 9.31 -8.31
N PHE A 227 4.67 10.31 -9.08
CA PHE A 227 5.04 10.33 -10.48
C PHE A 227 5.96 11.52 -10.78
N GLU A 228 6.83 11.33 -11.75
CA GLU A 228 7.73 12.33 -12.30
C GLU A 228 7.73 12.21 -13.82
N THR A 229 8.06 13.30 -14.51
CA THR A 229 8.30 13.25 -15.94
C THR A 229 9.75 12.84 -16.22
N LEU A 230 9.95 12.00 -17.22
CA LEU A 230 11.24 11.47 -17.61
C LEU A 230 11.57 11.81 -19.06
N ASN A 231 12.39 12.81 -19.27
CA ASN A 231 12.96 13.06 -20.59
C ASN A 231 14.21 12.19 -20.76
N LEU A 232 14.11 11.17 -21.60
CA LEU A 232 15.19 10.23 -21.84
C LEU A 232 16.44 10.87 -22.46
N GLU A 233 16.29 11.95 -23.25
CA GLU A 233 17.43 12.67 -23.84
C GLU A 233 18.35 13.27 -22.76
N THR A 234 17.78 13.79 -21.69
CA THR A 234 18.52 14.47 -20.63
C THR A 234 19.12 13.54 -19.59
N LYS A 235 18.73 12.29 -19.58
CA LYS A 235 19.16 11.28 -18.61
C LYS A 235 20.07 10.24 -19.28
N ALA A 236 21.13 9.86 -18.61
CA ALA A 236 22.03 8.80 -19.09
C ALA A 236 21.32 7.44 -19.17
N ASP A 237 20.42 7.17 -18.23
CA ASP A 237 19.59 5.97 -18.17
C ASP A 237 18.26 6.26 -17.42
N ILE A 238 17.34 5.29 -17.42
CA ILE A 238 16.16 5.33 -16.58
C ILE A 238 16.58 5.21 -15.11
N PRO A 239 16.05 6.06 -14.20
CA PRO A 239 16.42 6.04 -12.79
C PRO A 239 16.21 4.67 -12.11
N ASP A 240 17.09 4.31 -11.16
CA ASP A 240 17.03 3.03 -10.46
C ASP A 240 15.84 2.94 -9.51
N ASP A 241 15.28 4.07 -9.10
CA ASP A 241 14.09 4.18 -8.26
C ASP A 241 12.77 4.14 -9.05
N ALA A 242 12.83 3.93 -10.38
CA ALA A 242 11.65 3.73 -11.21
C ALA A 242 11.02 2.35 -10.93
N ASP A 243 9.82 2.34 -10.36
CA ASP A 243 9.03 1.12 -10.23
C ASP A 243 8.25 0.80 -11.51
N VAL A 244 7.82 1.84 -12.23
CA VAL A 244 7.17 1.71 -13.54
C VAL A 244 7.51 2.91 -14.42
N VAL A 245 7.69 2.64 -15.71
CA VAL A 245 7.88 3.65 -16.75
C VAL A 245 6.70 3.57 -17.72
N ILE A 246 6.11 4.73 -18.06
CA ILE A 246 4.91 4.83 -18.89
C ILE A 246 5.25 5.65 -20.13
N LEU A 247 5.13 5.04 -21.30
CA LEU A 247 5.25 5.69 -22.60
C LEU A 247 3.84 5.84 -23.18
N ALA A 248 3.28 7.05 -23.11
CA ALA A 248 1.87 7.30 -23.34
C ALA A 248 1.64 8.05 -24.67
N GLY A 249 1.25 7.35 -25.72
CA GLY A 249 0.87 7.92 -27.02
C GLY A 249 1.99 8.69 -27.72
N PRO A 250 3.20 8.14 -27.90
CA PRO A 250 4.25 8.81 -28.65
C PRO A 250 3.85 8.98 -30.12
N THR A 251 4.07 10.17 -30.67
CA THR A 251 3.76 10.47 -32.08
C THR A 251 4.98 10.80 -32.91
N GLN A 252 6.18 10.70 -32.31
CA GLN A 252 7.47 10.87 -32.96
C GLN A 252 8.37 9.64 -32.71
N ASN A 253 9.35 9.46 -33.58
CA ASN A 253 10.35 8.40 -33.42
C ASN A 253 11.15 8.57 -32.13
N LEU A 254 11.55 7.45 -31.55
CA LEU A 254 12.49 7.43 -30.44
C LEU A 254 13.83 8.04 -30.88
N ARG A 255 14.47 8.77 -29.98
CA ARG A 255 15.80 9.29 -30.25
C ARG A 255 16.85 8.19 -30.17
N PRO A 256 18.00 8.35 -30.83
CA PRO A 256 19.08 7.36 -30.75
C PRO A 256 19.46 7.05 -29.29
N GLY A 257 19.39 5.77 -28.92
CA GLY A 257 19.70 5.28 -27.59
C GLY A 257 18.52 5.21 -26.60
N ASP A 258 17.36 5.79 -26.91
CA ASP A 258 16.21 5.73 -25.96
C ASP A 258 15.62 4.31 -25.89
N ALA A 259 15.53 3.62 -27.02
CA ALA A 259 15.16 2.20 -27.04
C ALA A 259 16.13 1.34 -26.21
N ASP A 260 17.42 1.61 -26.27
CA ASP A 260 18.45 0.88 -25.50
C ASP A 260 18.31 1.15 -23.99
N LYS A 261 17.96 2.37 -23.58
CA LYS A 261 17.69 2.70 -22.17
C LYS A 261 16.49 1.93 -21.64
N MET A 262 15.39 1.88 -22.42
CA MET A 262 14.21 1.09 -22.05
C MET A 262 14.52 -0.41 -22.00
N GLN A 263 15.31 -0.91 -22.93
CA GLN A 263 15.75 -2.31 -22.93
C GLN A 263 16.57 -2.64 -21.67
N ARG A 264 17.59 -1.83 -21.33
CA ARG A 264 18.39 -2.03 -20.11
C ARG A 264 17.52 -1.95 -18.84
N TYR A 265 16.51 -1.07 -18.83
CA TYR A 265 15.57 -1.00 -17.73
C TYR A 265 14.76 -2.29 -17.56
N LEU A 266 14.25 -2.87 -18.65
CA LEU A 266 13.59 -4.17 -18.64
C LEU A 266 14.57 -5.29 -18.23
N GLU A 267 15.79 -5.32 -18.76
CA GLU A 267 16.81 -6.34 -18.42
C GLU A 267 17.12 -6.40 -16.93
N ARG A 268 17.08 -5.25 -16.22
CA ARG A 268 17.27 -5.22 -14.75
C ARG A 268 15.98 -5.43 -13.95
N GLY A 269 14.90 -5.91 -14.60
CA GLY A 269 13.63 -6.26 -13.94
C GLY A 269 12.64 -5.09 -13.82
N GLY A 270 12.77 -4.07 -14.66
CA GLY A 270 11.85 -2.94 -14.71
C GLY A 270 10.47 -3.29 -15.24
N ALA A 271 9.49 -2.43 -14.99
CA ALA A 271 8.13 -2.52 -15.50
C ALA A 271 7.84 -1.38 -16.49
N LEU A 272 7.48 -1.71 -17.71
CA LEU A 272 7.20 -0.76 -18.78
C LEU A 272 5.75 -0.89 -19.25
N MET A 273 5.03 0.21 -19.28
CA MET A 273 3.72 0.33 -19.88
C MET A 273 3.79 1.20 -21.14
N VAL A 274 3.31 0.67 -22.26
CA VAL A 274 3.29 1.36 -23.54
C VAL A 274 1.86 1.47 -24.03
N LEU A 275 1.42 2.68 -24.34
CA LEU A 275 0.14 2.99 -24.96
C LEU A 275 0.42 3.60 -26.33
N ILE A 276 -0.08 2.97 -27.39
CA ILE A 276 0.32 3.34 -28.76
C ILE A 276 -0.87 3.37 -29.71
N ASP A 277 -1.19 4.57 -30.18
CA ASP A 277 -2.36 4.80 -31.03
C ASP A 277 -2.16 4.28 -32.45
N PRO A 278 -3.23 3.95 -33.19
CA PRO A 278 -3.15 3.74 -34.63
C PRO A 278 -2.59 4.97 -35.34
N ARG A 279 -1.93 4.73 -36.48
CA ARG A 279 -1.34 5.80 -37.32
C ARG A 279 -0.32 6.71 -36.63
N ALA A 280 0.11 6.38 -35.39
CA ALA A 280 1.23 7.10 -34.76
C ALA A 280 2.48 6.95 -35.63
N ASN A 281 3.05 8.07 -36.05
CA ASN A 281 4.29 8.10 -36.85
C ASN A 281 5.50 7.96 -35.93
N THR A 282 5.76 6.72 -35.49
CA THR A 282 6.83 6.39 -34.52
C THR A 282 7.42 5.01 -34.82
N ASP A 283 8.66 4.80 -34.46
CA ASP A 283 9.40 3.54 -34.56
C ASP A 283 9.25 2.63 -33.33
N VAL A 284 8.40 3.01 -32.37
CA VAL A 284 8.13 2.22 -31.15
C VAL A 284 7.66 0.81 -31.51
N GLY A 285 6.91 0.64 -32.62
CA GLY A 285 6.47 -0.66 -33.09
C GLY A 285 7.63 -1.64 -33.36
N ASP A 286 8.75 -1.17 -33.93
CA ASP A 286 9.93 -1.99 -34.18
C ASP A 286 10.62 -2.43 -32.88
N VAL A 287 10.55 -1.57 -31.86
CA VAL A 287 11.09 -1.89 -30.52
C VAL A 287 10.22 -2.94 -29.84
N LEU A 288 8.89 -2.76 -29.86
CA LEU A 288 7.93 -3.72 -29.29
C LEU A 288 8.00 -5.09 -29.98
N ALA A 289 8.21 -5.12 -31.29
CA ALA A 289 8.36 -6.37 -32.06
C ALA A 289 9.57 -7.20 -31.56
N ARG A 290 10.68 -6.55 -31.20
CA ARG A 290 11.85 -7.22 -30.58
C ARG A 290 11.54 -7.81 -29.22
N TRP A 291 10.59 -7.21 -28.48
CA TRP A 291 10.16 -7.68 -27.16
C TRP A 291 9.00 -8.67 -27.23
N GLY A 292 8.55 -9.03 -28.43
CA GLY A 292 7.53 -10.05 -28.66
C GLY A 292 6.11 -9.53 -28.87
N VAL A 293 5.91 -8.22 -29.07
CA VAL A 293 4.60 -7.61 -29.34
C VAL A 293 4.59 -6.92 -30.69
N GLN A 294 3.70 -7.31 -31.57
CA GLN A 294 3.53 -6.74 -32.91
C GLN A 294 2.29 -5.84 -32.92
N LEU A 295 2.43 -4.66 -33.52
CA LEU A 295 1.36 -3.69 -33.70
C LEU A 295 0.66 -3.94 -35.05
N GLY A 296 -0.68 -4.03 -35.05
CA GLY A 296 -1.47 -4.05 -36.27
C GLY A 296 -1.45 -2.70 -37.00
N ALA A 297 -1.51 -2.72 -38.31
CA ALA A 297 -1.68 -1.52 -39.15
C ALA A 297 -3.17 -1.31 -39.49
N ASP A 298 -4.01 -1.30 -38.44
CA ASP A 298 -5.46 -1.28 -38.54
C ASP A 298 -6.06 -0.35 -37.50
N VAL A 299 -7.38 -0.11 -37.62
CA VAL A 299 -8.24 0.49 -36.60
C VAL A 299 -9.36 -0.47 -36.31
N ILE A 300 -9.62 -0.75 -35.04
CA ILE A 300 -10.68 -1.69 -34.69
C ILE A 300 -12.04 -1.03 -34.82
N VAL A 301 -12.92 -1.72 -35.55
CA VAL A 301 -14.29 -1.34 -35.80
C VAL A 301 -15.21 -2.37 -35.13
N ASP A 302 -16.19 -1.89 -34.37
CA ASP A 302 -17.27 -2.69 -33.80
C ASP A 302 -18.61 -1.99 -34.02
N ARG A 303 -19.42 -2.51 -34.95
CA ARG A 303 -20.74 -1.95 -35.27
C ARG A 303 -21.82 -2.34 -34.25
N VAL A 304 -21.56 -3.34 -33.44
CA VAL A 304 -22.53 -3.90 -32.49
C VAL A 304 -22.31 -3.33 -31.09
N GLN A 305 -21.06 -3.22 -30.65
CA GLN A 305 -20.67 -2.75 -29.32
C GLN A 305 -19.93 -1.42 -29.35
N GLY A 306 -20.08 -0.61 -30.39
CA GLY A 306 -19.53 0.75 -30.46
C GLY A 306 -20.33 1.72 -29.59
N ILE A 307 -19.65 2.70 -28.97
CA ILE A 307 -20.30 3.73 -28.15
C ILE A 307 -21.07 4.72 -29.03
N PHE A 308 -22.36 4.95 -28.73
CA PHE A 308 -23.21 5.94 -29.37
C PHE A 308 -23.19 5.92 -30.90
N GLY A 309 -23.03 4.72 -31.51
CA GLY A 309 -22.95 4.57 -32.96
C GLY A 309 -21.57 4.93 -33.56
N GLN A 310 -20.57 5.19 -32.74
CA GLN A 310 -19.18 5.35 -33.18
C GLN A 310 -18.50 3.97 -33.24
N ALA A 311 -18.54 3.38 -34.42
CA ALA A 311 -17.99 2.03 -34.62
C ALA A 311 -16.48 1.91 -34.33
N THR A 312 -15.75 3.03 -34.39
CA THR A 312 -14.31 3.11 -34.07
C THR A 312 -14.00 3.27 -32.58
N THR A 313 -15.01 3.19 -31.70
CA THR A 313 -14.86 3.20 -30.25
C THR A 313 -15.45 1.91 -29.67
N PRO A 314 -14.79 0.77 -29.85
CA PRO A 314 -15.29 -0.51 -29.36
C PRO A 314 -15.33 -0.55 -27.84
N LEU A 315 -16.34 -1.28 -27.32
CA LEU A 315 -16.40 -1.70 -25.93
C LEU A 315 -15.79 -3.08 -25.81
N ALA A 316 -14.75 -3.20 -25.00
CA ALA A 316 -14.08 -4.47 -24.73
C ALA A 316 -14.48 -5.04 -23.37
N GLY A 317 -14.82 -6.29 -23.31
CA GLY A 317 -15.23 -6.98 -22.09
C GLY A 317 -14.77 -8.44 -22.03
N GLU A 318 -14.03 -8.90 -23.04
CA GLU A 318 -13.38 -10.22 -22.99
C GLU A 318 -12.01 -10.10 -22.31
N TYR A 319 -11.99 -10.38 -21.00
CA TYR A 319 -10.79 -10.31 -20.15
C TYR A 319 -10.21 -11.70 -19.91
N ALA A 320 -8.89 -11.81 -20.04
CA ALA A 320 -8.18 -13.02 -19.63
C ALA A 320 -8.15 -13.14 -18.09
N ASN A 321 -7.93 -14.36 -17.59
CA ASN A 321 -7.64 -14.56 -16.17
C ASN A 321 -6.19 -14.16 -15.88
N HIS A 322 -5.97 -12.86 -15.62
CA HIS A 322 -4.68 -12.24 -15.34
C HIS A 322 -4.80 -11.32 -14.14
N GLU A 323 -3.71 -11.06 -13.40
CA GLU A 323 -3.75 -10.20 -12.20
C GLU A 323 -4.35 -8.81 -12.49
N ILE A 324 -4.05 -8.23 -13.64
CA ILE A 324 -4.58 -6.94 -14.08
C ILE A 324 -6.10 -6.97 -14.26
N THR A 325 -6.65 -8.08 -14.75
CA THR A 325 -8.04 -8.16 -15.24
C THR A 325 -8.94 -9.10 -14.45
N ARG A 326 -8.41 -9.83 -13.47
CA ARG A 326 -9.17 -10.87 -12.71
C ARG A 326 -10.45 -10.34 -12.03
N ASP A 327 -10.44 -9.07 -11.63
CA ASP A 327 -11.56 -8.43 -10.93
C ASP A 327 -12.42 -7.55 -11.85
N MET A 328 -12.06 -7.46 -13.15
CA MET A 328 -12.83 -6.75 -14.16
C MET A 328 -14.09 -7.55 -14.55
N ARG A 329 -15.26 -6.90 -14.48
CA ARG A 329 -16.55 -7.52 -14.80
C ARG A 329 -17.38 -6.68 -15.78
N GLU A 330 -17.08 -5.40 -15.87
CA GLU A 330 -17.72 -4.45 -16.73
C GLU A 330 -16.80 -4.07 -17.88
N VAL A 331 -17.35 -3.54 -18.95
CA VAL A 331 -16.60 -3.20 -20.16
C VAL A 331 -15.66 -2.01 -19.95
N THR A 332 -14.66 -1.92 -20.81
CA THR A 332 -13.80 -0.76 -21.02
C THR A 332 -14.00 -0.24 -22.44
N SER A 333 -13.78 1.06 -22.64
CA SER A 333 -13.92 1.69 -23.96
C SER A 333 -12.57 2.14 -24.50
N PHE A 334 -12.36 1.93 -25.80
CA PHE A 334 -11.10 2.18 -26.48
C PHE A 334 -11.32 2.99 -27.75
N PRO A 335 -11.26 4.33 -27.66
CA PRO A 335 -11.39 5.17 -28.86
C PRO A 335 -10.22 4.94 -29.82
N MET A 336 -10.51 4.65 -31.07
CA MET A 336 -9.49 4.55 -32.12
C MET A 336 -8.36 3.55 -31.81
N THR A 337 -8.66 2.39 -31.25
CA THR A 337 -7.65 1.39 -30.89
C THR A 337 -7.19 0.56 -32.10
N ARG A 338 -5.95 0.04 -32.04
CA ARG A 338 -5.38 -0.90 -33.01
C ARG A 338 -5.27 -2.31 -32.46
N SER A 339 -5.11 -3.28 -33.34
CA SER A 339 -4.85 -4.66 -32.96
C SER A 339 -3.41 -4.86 -32.48
N LEU A 340 -3.24 -5.83 -31.58
CA LEU A 340 -1.94 -6.33 -31.10
C LEU A 340 -1.84 -7.82 -31.40
N ALA A 341 -0.64 -8.27 -31.78
CA ALA A 341 -0.31 -9.69 -31.94
C ALA A 341 0.90 -10.06 -31.07
N ILE A 342 0.87 -11.28 -30.54
CA ILE A 342 1.98 -11.83 -29.75
C ILE A 342 2.85 -12.65 -30.66
N GLY A 343 4.15 -12.36 -30.68
CA GLY A 343 5.15 -13.13 -31.44
C GLY A 343 5.22 -14.59 -30.97
N GLN A 344 5.54 -15.52 -31.86
CA GLN A 344 5.56 -16.94 -31.52
C GLN A 344 6.49 -17.26 -30.35
N ASP A 345 7.67 -16.63 -30.29
CA ASP A 345 8.67 -16.84 -29.23
C ASP A 345 8.23 -16.27 -27.88
N ALA A 346 7.29 -15.32 -27.87
CA ALA A 346 6.77 -14.67 -26.67
C ALA A 346 5.44 -15.28 -26.18
N ALA A 347 4.82 -16.18 -26.92
CA ALA A 347 3.48 -16.70 -26.68
C ALA A 347 3.28 -17.42 -25.33
N GLN A 348 4.37 -17.89 -24.70
CA GLN A 348 4.31 -18.50 -23.36
C GLN A 348 4.52 -17.50 -22.22
N GLN A 349 4.97 -16.29 -22.51
CA GLN A 349 5.35 -15.29 -21.53
C GLN A 349 4.46 -14.05 -21.56
N ILE A 350 3.81 -13.78 -22.67
CA ILE A 350 2.88 -12.66 -22.86
C ILE A 350 1.46 -13.19 -23.08
N THR A 351 0.51 -12.56 -22.42
CA THR A 351 -0.92 -12.92 -22.46
C THR A 351 -1.73 -11.79 -23.08
N ALA A 352 -2.65 -12.11 -23.98
CA ALA A 352 -3.68 -11.17 -24.43
C ALA A 352 -4.70 -10.95 -23.30
N ILE A 353 -4.63 -9.80 -22.64
CA ILE A 353 -5.40 -9.52 -21.42
C ILE A 353 -6.76 -8.89 -21.70
N VAL A 354 -6.90 -8.14 -22.80
CA VAL A 354 -8.17 -7.52 -23.21
C VAL A 354 -8.43 -7.78 -24.70
N LYS A 355 -9.63 -8.22 -25.01
CA LYS A 355 -10.11 -8.42 -26.37
C LYS A 355 -11.46 -7.76 -26.58
N THR A 356 -11.72 -7.40 -27.83
CA THR A 356 -13.02 -6.88 -28.28
C THR A 356 -14.06 -8.01 -28.48
N GLY A 357 -15.27 -7.62 -28.81
CA GLY A 357 -16.34 -8.58 -29.15
C GLY A 357 -16.07 -9.35 -30.46
N ARG A 358 -16.81 -10.42 -30.64
CA ARG A 358 -16.64 -11.34 -31.81
C ARG A 358 -16.97 -10.70 -33.13
N GLU A 359 -17.90 -9.75 -33.15
CA GLU A 359 -18.37 -9.07 -34.35
C GLU A 359 -17.51 -7.86 -34.76
N SER A 360 -16.43 -7.59 -33.99
CA SER A 360 -15.45 -6.57 -34.32
C SER A 360 -14.43 -7.07 -35.33
N TRP A 361 -13.72 -6.16 -35.96
CA TRP A 361 -12.57 -6.47 -36.81
C TRP A 361 -11.55 -5.31 -36.77
N GLY A 362 -10.32 -5.61 -37.12
CA GLY A 362 -9.27 -4.60 -37.36
C GLY A 362 -9.31 -4.21 -38.84
N GLU A 363 -9.88 -3.04 -39.13
CA GLU A 363 -10.00 -2.47 -40.48
C GLU A 363 -8.65 -1.99 -40.97
N ARG A 364 -8.23 -2.47 -42.13
CA ARG A 364 -6.96 -2.12 -42.75
C ARG A 364 -7.07 -1.11 -43.85
N ASP A 365 -8.25 -0.97 -44.48
CA ASP A 365 -8.51 0.10 -45.44
C ASP A 365 -8.80 1.41 -44.71
N LEU A 366 -7.75 1.98 -44.15
CA LEU A 366 -7.83 3.23 -43.39
C LEU A 366 -8.18 4.43 -44.30
N GLU A 367 -7.90 4.35 -45.60
CA GLU A 367 -8.27 5.41 -46.55
C GLU A 367 -9.78 5.46 -46.75
N GLU A 368 -10.41 4.32 -46.96
CA GLU A 368 -11.87 4.22 -47.10
C GLU A 368 -12.56 4.60 -45.77
N LEU A 369 -12.04 4.09 -44.66
CA LEU A 369 -12.57 4.39 -43.32
C LEU A 369 -12.60 5.87 -43.03
N PHE A 370 -11.48 6.60 -43.24
CA PHE A 370 -11.37 7.99 -42.82
C PHE A 370 -11.84 8.99 -43.88
N THR A 371 -11.84 8.64 -45.14
CA THR A 371 -12.27 9.53 -46.24
C THR A 371 -13.76 9.42 -46.48
N ASN A 372 -14.31 8.18 -46.53
CA ASN A 372 -15.68 7.90 -46.89
C ASN A 372 -16.56 7.50 -45.69
N GLY A 373 -15.96 7.23 -44.53
CA GLY A 373 -16.67 6.76 -43.34
C GLY A 373 -17.20 5.32 -43.50
N VAL A 374 -16.62 4.55 -44.41
CA VAL A 374 -17.04 3.18 -44.70
C VAL A 374 -16.04 2.20 -44.15
N ALA A 375 -16.51 1.20 -43.42
CA ALA A 375 -15.73 0.07 -42.97
C ALA A 375 -16.52 -1.21 -43.24
N GLU A 376 -15.95 -2.14 -43.97
CA GLU A 376 -16.56 -3.43 -44.28
C GLU A 376 -15.52 -4.54 -44.11
N LEU A 377 -15.88 -5.59 -43.38
CA LEU A 377 -14.97 -6.71 -43.14
C LEU A 377 -14.48 -7.32 -44.46
N GLY A 378 -13.23 -7.04 -44.79
CA GLY A 378 -12.53 -7.54 -45.96
C GLY A 378 -11.71 -8.82 -45.71
N PRO A 379 -11.13 -9.39 -46.76
CA PRO A 379 -10.33 -10.62 -46.64
C PRO A 379 -9.01 -10.42 -45.89
N ASP A 380 -8.47 -9.20 -45.91
CA ASP A 380 -7.17 -8.85 -45.27
C ASP A 380 -7.30 -8.34 -43.83
N ASP A 381 -8.53 -8.16 -43.36
CA ASP A 381 -8.81 -7.65 -42.03
C ASP A 381 -8.63 -8.69 -40.92
N VAL A 382 -8.34 -8.19 -39.74
CA VAL A 382 -8.18 -9.00 -38.52
C VAL A 382 -9.55 -9.29 -37.92
N LYS A 383 -10.05 -10.53 -38.04
CA LYS A 383 -11.34 -10.90 -37.49
C LYS A 383 -11.36 -10.95 -35.96
N GLY A 384 -12.48 -10.51 -35.38
CA GLY A 384 -12.70 -10.56 -33.93
C GLY A 384 -12.89 -11.97 -33.34
N PRO A 385 -12.69 -12.12 -32.04
CA PRO A 385 -12.33 -11.08 -31.09
C PRO A 385 -10.87 -10.63 -31.24
N VAL A 386 -10.64 -9.31 -31.36
CA VAL A 386 -9.33 -8.71 -31.62
C VAL A 386 -8.64 -8.36 -30.31
N THR A 387 -7.36 -8.71 -30.17
CA THR A 387 -6.54 -8.34 -29.00
C THR A 387 -6.16 -6.87 -29.07
N ILE A 388 -6.43 -6.13 -27.98
CA ILE A 388 -6.12 -4.70 -27.86
C ILE A 388 -5.20 -4.37 -26.69
N ALA A 389 -5.01 -5.31 -25.76
CA ALA A 389 -4.02 -5.18 -24.71
C ALA A 389 -3.34 -6.52 -24.43
N VAL A 390 -2.05 -6.46 -24.17
CA VAL A 390 -1.22 -7.59 -23.78
C VAL A 390 -0.39 -7.28 -22.55
N ALA A 391 -0.12 -8.29 -21.73
CA ALA A 391 0.74 -8.16 -20.55
C ALA A 391 1.57 -9.42 -20.33
N GLY A 392 2.77 -9.26 -19.82
CA GLY A 392 3.63 -10.38 -19.47
C GLY A 392 5.11 -10.01 -19.41
N ARG A 393 5.95 -11.03 -19.59
CA ARG A 393 7.40 -10.87 -19.62
C ARG A 393 7.85 -10.63 -21.07
N PRO A 394 8.55 -9.52 -21.34
CA PRO A 394 9.11 -9.25 -22.67
C PRO A 394 10.28 -10.20 -23.00
N THR A 395 10.53 -10.41 -24.28
CA THR A 395 11.70 -11.15 -24.78
C THR A 395 12.94 -10.27 -24.65
N VAL A 396 13.54 -10.25 -23.48
CA VAL A 396 14.79 -9.52 -23.19
C VAL A 396 15.78 -10.43 -22.46
N ALA A 397 17.07 -10.18 -22.64
CA ALA A 397 18.10 -10.88 -21.88
C ALA A 397 18.02 -10.49 -20.41
N THR A 398 17.75 -11.45 -19.53
CA THR A 398 17.77 -11.20 -18.09
C THR A 398 19.15 -11.56 -17.56
N PRO A 399 19.90 -10.67 -16.90
CA PRO A 399 21.18 -11.00 -16.30
C PRO A 399 21.01 -12.14 -15.29
N ALA A 400 21.97 -13.05 -15.27
CA ALA A 400 22.00 -14.09 -14.23
C ALA A 400 22.10 -13.41 -12.86
N PRO A 401 21.37 -13.88 -11.83
CA PRO A 401 21.47 -13.35 -10.48
C PRO A 401 22.94 -13.33 -10.04
N ALA A 402 23.36 -12.25 -9.38
CA ALA A 402 24.71 -12.18 -8.83
C ALA A 402 24.96 -13.38 -7.90
N ALA A 403 26.18 -13.91 -7.92
CA ALA A 403 26.54 -15.08 -7.10
C ALA A 403 26.27 -14.78 -5.61
N GLY A 404 25.34 -15.52 -5.00
CA GLY A 404 24.92 -15.34 -3.60
C GLY A 404 23.67 -14.46 -3.39
N ALA A 405 23.08 -13.89 -4.44
CA ALA A 405 21.80 -13.22 -4.34
C ALA A 405 20.66 -14.24 -4.22
N ASP A 406 19.67 -13.95 -3.39
CA ASP A 406 18.45 -14.77 -3.30
C ASP A 406 17.73 -14.73 -4.66
N PRO A 407 17.53 -15.86 -5.34
CA PRO A 407 16.83 -15.89 -6.64
C PRO A 407 15.41 -15.31 -6.58
N LYS A 408 14.78 -15.30 -5.38
CA LYS A 408 13.45 -14.72 -5.16
C LYS A 408 13.46 -13.19 -5.04
N ALA A 409 14.64 -12.58 -4.85
CA ALA A 409 14.78 -11.12 -4.74
C ALA A 409 14.98 -10.44 -6.11
N ALA A 410 15.26 -11.19 -7.18
CA ALA A 410 15.42 -10.64 -8.52
C ALA A 410 14.04 -10.20 -9.06
N LYS A 411 13.88 -8.90 -9.33
CA LYS A 411 12.70 -8.38 -10.01
C LYS A 411 12.65 -8.95 -11.44
N GLU A 412 11.49 -9.44 -11.85
CA GLU A 412 11.27 -9.91 -13.23
C GLU A 412 10.79 -8.74 -14.12
N PRO A 413 11.27 -8.66 -15.37
CA PRO A 413 10.80 -7.64 -16.29
C PRO A 413 9.31 -7.81 -16.60
N ARG A 414 8.60 -6.70 -16.67
CA ARG A 414 7.17 -6.67 -16.95
C ARG A 414 6.90 -5.68 -18.06
N LEU A 415 6.06 -6.09 -19.01
CA LEU A 415 5.62 -5.28 -20.12
C LEU A 415 4.09 -5.33 -20.21
N VAL A 416 3.47 -4.16 -20.33
CA VAL A 416 2.06 -4.02 -20.67
C VAL A 416 1.96 -3.13 -21.90
N VAL A 417 1.23 -3.56 -22.93
CA VAL A 417 1.04 -2.77 -24.14
C VAL A 417 -0.45 -2.66 -24.43
N PHE A 418 -0.90 -1.44 -24.69
CA PHE A 418 -2.24 -1.13 -25.18
C PHE A 418 -2.16 -0.58 -26.61
N GLY A 419 -3.06 -1.00 -27.46
CA GLY A 419 -3.23 -0.50 -28.83
C GLY A 419 -3.93 0.86 -28.92
N ASP A 420 -4.00 1.57 -27.82
CA ASP A 420 -4.71 2.84 -27.65
C ASP A 420 -4.12 3.61 -26.46
N SER A 421 -3.98 4.92 -26.57
CA SER A 421 -3.67 5.80 -25.45
C SER A 421 -4.87 6.63 -25.01
N ASP A 422 -5.87 6.81 -25.87
CA ASP A 422 -7.02 7.65 -25.61
C ASP A 422 -7.88 7.15 -24.45
N PHE A 423 -7.96 5.83 -24.21
CA PHE A 423 -8.76 5.27 -23.10
C PHE A 423 -8.35 5.79 -21.72
N ALA A 424 -7.10 6.24 -21.55
CA ALA A 424 -6.58 6.75 -20.30
C ALA A 424 -6.44 8.28 -20.25
N THR A 425 -6.92 9.01 -21.27
CA THR A 425 -6.94 10.47 -21.30
C THR A 425 -7.93 11.06 -20.30
N ASN A 426 -7.78 12.36 -20.01
CA ASN A 426 -8.69 13.09 -19.11
C ASN A 426 -10.16 13.00 -19.56
N GLU A 427 -10.43 12.89 -20.87
CA GLU A 427 -11.78 12.73 -21.40
C GLU A 427 -12.34 11.34 -21.16
N MET A 428 -11.51 10.29 -21.25
CA MET A 428 -11.96 8.91 -21.32
C MET A 428 -11.67 8.08 -20.07
N LEU A 429 -10.80 8.51 -19.18
CA LEU A 429 -10.41 7.75 -17.98
C LEU A 429 -11.61 7.44 -17.06
N GLY A 430 -12.56 8.38 -16.97
CA GLY A 430 -13.78 8.20 -16.18
C GLY A 430 -14.86 7.37 -16.88
N ALA A 431 -14.67 6.98 -18.14
CA ALA A 431 -15.64 6.20 -18.89
C ALA A 431 -15.55 4.72 -18.51
N TYR A 432 -16.71 4.11 -18.20
CA TYR A 432 -16.78 2.68 -17.84
C TYR A 432 -15.72 2.28 -16.80
N ARG A 433 -14.90 1.25 -17.08
CA ARG A 433 -13.82 0.75 -16.20
C ARG A 433 -12.41 1.12 -16.68
N ASN A 434 -12.30 2.17 -17.49
CA ASN A 434 -11.00 2.58 -18.02
C ASN A 434 -9.99 2.91 -16.91
N ARG A 435 -10.43 3.64 -15.87
CA ARG A 435 -9.59 3.97 -14.72
C ARG A 435 -9.07 2.74 -14.00
N ASP A 436 -9.96 1.77 -13.75
CA ASP A 436 -9.57 0.55 -13.04
C ASP A 436 -8.57 -0.26 -13.86
N LEU A 437 -8.80 -0.38 -15.17
CA LEU A 437 -7.86 -1.06 -16.06
C LEU A 437 -6.50 -0.37 -16.10
N PHE A 438 -6.46 0.96 -16.22
CA PHE A 438 -5.22 1.72 -16.22
C PHE A 438 -4.45 1.53 -14.91
N VAL A 439 -5.11 1.74 -13.78
CA VAL A 439 -4.49 1.62 -12.44
C VAL A 439 -3.99 0.19 -12.18
N ASN A 440 -4.80 -0.82 -12.48
CA ASN A 440 -4.41 -2.22 -12.33
C ASN A 440 -3.19 -2.58 -13.20
N SER A 441 -3.07 -1.96 -14.37
CA SER A 441 -1.94 -2.19 -15.29
C SER A 441 -0.63 -1.58 -14.81
N VAL A 442 -0.69 -0.58 -13.94
CA VAL A 442 0.47 0.05 -13.31
C VAL A 442 0.88 -0.66 -12.03
N ASN A 443 -0.06 -1.25 -11.27
CA ASN A 443 0.18 -1.96 -10.00
C ASN A 443 0.87 -3.32 -10.17
#